data_6e00a8bf1a0551bb9a9d0a3a055f8411
#
_entry.id   6e00a8bf1a0551bb9a9d0a3a055f8411
#
_cell.length_a   1.000
_cell.length_b   1.000
_cell.length_c   1.000
_cell.angle_alpha   90.00
_cell.angle_beta   90.00
_cell.angle_gamma   90.00
#
_symmetry.space_group_name_H-M   'P 1'
#
loop_
_entity.id
_entity.type
_entity.pdbx_description
1 polymer ?
#
loop_
_entity_poly.entity_id
_entity_poly.type
_entity_poly.pdbx_seq_one_letter_code
_entity_poly.pdbx_strand_id
1 'polypeptide(L)'
;MLAEAGYPNGIDRKTGAPLILHFDVTARSSEDRSKLDWMRKQFQKLNIQLIIRSTDYNRFQDKIRKGNAQIFEWGWNADYPDPENFLFLLYGPQRKVGNNGENAANYDNKEYNQLFEQMKDLENGPKRQKIIDRMLEILRYDAPWLWGYHPKDYGLYHSWYQNVKPNRISNNNLKYFKIDANLREQQRLVWNEPVLWPMGLLFMMLIISFIPAIKAFYRRERSTAIRREKLN
;
A
#
# COMPACT_ATOMS: atom_id res chain seq x y z
N MET A 1 -30.45 4.50 -8.84
CA MET A 1 -29.32 5.44 -8.78
C MET A 1 -28.73 5.77 -10.16
N LEU A 2 -28.03 4.89 -10.92
CA LEU A 2 -27.50 5.26 -12.25
C LEU A 2 -28.58 5.69 -13.25
N ALA A 3 -29.71 5.00 -13.28
CA ALA A 3 -30.83 5.35 -14.14
C ALA A 3 -31.47 6.70 -13.77
N GLU A 4 -31.56 7.03 -12.50
CA GLU A 4 -32.03 8.32 -11.98
C GLU A 4 -31.07 9.45 -12.31
N ALA A 5 -29.75 9.13 -12.29
CA ALA A 5 -28.68 10.05 -12.70
C ALA A 5 -28.59 10.26 -14.23
N GLY A 6 -29.45 9.60 -15.00
CA GLY A 6 -29.46 9.72 -16.45
C GLY A 6 -28.63 8.68 -17.22
N TYR A 7 -28.05 7.70 -16.50
CA TYR A 7 -27.17 6.65 -17.08
C TYR A 7 -27.73 5.24 -16.87
N PRO A 8 -28.93 4.89 -17.42
CA PRO A 8 -29.45 3.53 -17.31
C PRO A 8 -28.46 2.56 -17.95
N ASN A 9 -28.09 1.50 -17.22
CA ASN A 9 -27.08 0.52 -17.64
C ASN A 9 -25.71 1.14 -18.02
N GLY A 10 -25.34 2.27 -17.39
CA GLY A 10 -24.06 2.94 -17.67
C GLY A 10 -24.00 3.70 -18.99
N ILE A 11 -25.15 3.96 -19.63
CA ILE A 11 -25.24 4.64 -20.92
C ILE A 11 -26.02 5.97 -20.73
N ASP A 12 -25.47 7.05 -21.26
CA ASP A 12 -26.13 8.35 -21.24
C ASP A 12 -27.42 8.32 -22.06
N ARG A 13 -28.54 8.68 -21.44
CA ARG A 13 -29.87 8.67 -22.10
C ARG A 13 -29.98 9.58 -23.31
N LYS A 14 -29.22 10.69 -23.32
CA LYS A 14 -29.34 11.72 -24.35
C LYS A 14 -28.43 11.43 -25.52
N THR A 15 -27.20 10.96 -25.25
CA THR A 15 -26.17 10.81 -26.28
C THR A 15 -25.95 9.37 -26.71
N GLY A 16 -26.43 8.38 -25.95
CA GLY A 16 -26.14 6.97 -26.18
C GLY A 16 -24.69 6.56 -25.88
N ALA A 17 -23.87 7.47 -25.34
CA ALA A 17 -22.48 7.21 -25.04
C ALA A 17 -22.31 6.49 -23.68
N PRO A 18 -21.31 5.63 -23.51
CA PRO A 18 -21.04 5.02 -22.22
C PRO A 18 -20.57 6.06 -21.20
N LEU A 19 -20.91 5.84 -19.92
CA LEU A 19 -20.40 6.67 -18.82
C LEU A 19 -18.89 6.42 -18.64
N ILE A 20 -18.11 7.45 -18.83
CA ILE A 20 -16.68 7.44 -18.63
C ILE A 20 -16.33 8.19 -17.36
N LEU A 21 -15.61 7.55 -16.45
CA LEU A 21 -15.10 8.15 -15.21
C LEU A 21 -13.57 8.12 -15.21
N HIS A 22 -12.98 9.17 -14.69
CA HIS A 22 -11.53 9.30 -14.57
C HIS A 22 -11.09 9.10 -13.11
N PHE A 23 -10.14 8.19 -12.91
CA PHE A 23 -9.58 7.90 -11.62
C PHE A 23 -8.09 8.27 -11.58
N ASP A 24 -7.77 9.30 -10.81
CA ASP A 24 -6.41 9.82 -10.65
C ASP A 24 -5.70 9.11 -9.49
N VAL A 25 -4.50 8.59 -9.73
CA VAL A 25 -3.73 7.81 -8.74
C VAL A 25 -2.23 8.07 -8.83
N THR A 26 -1.51 7.68 -7.78
CA THR A 26 -0.04 7.69 -7.71
C THR A 26 0.55 6.27 -7.75
N ALA A 27 -0.01 5.39 -8.57
CA ALA A 27 0.42 4.00 -8.65
C ALA A 27 1.90 3.87 -9.06
N ARG A 28 2.70 3.15 -8.27
CA ARG A 28 4.15 2.98 -8.47
C ARG A 28 4.58 1.51 -8.51
N SER A 29 3.77 0.60 -7.97
CA SER A 29 4.11 -0.81 -7.81
C SER A 29 3.29 -1.74 -8.72
N SER A 30 3.71 -3.00 -8.81
CA SER A 30 2.92 -4.06 -9.45
C SER A 30 1.65 -4.38 -8.67
N GLU A 31 1.69 -4.26 -7.35
CA GLU A 31 0.53 -4.45 -6.47
C GLU A 31 -0.54 -3.38 -6.73
N ASP A 32 -0.14 -2.12 -6.88
CA ASP A 32 -1.05 -1.03 -7.27
C ASP A 32 -1.76 -1.35 -8.58
N ARG A 33 -1.05 -1.88 -9.57
CA ARG A 33 -1.64 -2.24 -10.87
C ARG A 33 -2.72 -3.31 -10.71
N SER A 34 -2.48 -4.35 -9.92
CA SER A 34 -3.46 -5.41 -9.67
C SER A 34 -4.73 -4.87 -9.00
N LYS A 35 -4.59 -3.98 -8.01
CA LYS A 35 -5.70 -3.29 -7.35
C LYS A 35 -6.51 -2.44 -8.35
N LEU A 36 -5.82 -1.67 -9.18
CA LEU A 36 -6.45 -0.81 -10.19
C LEU A 36 -7.19 -1.60 -11.26
N ASP A 37 -6.63 -2.71 -11.72
CA ASP A 37 -7.29 -3.61 -12.67
C ASP A 37 -8.52 -4.28 -12.07
N TRP A 38 -8.46 -4.64 -10.78
CA TRP A 38 -9.63 -5.12 -10.06
C TRP A 38 -10.72 -4.04 -9.99
N MET A 39 -10.38 -2.80 -9.64
CA MET A 39 -11.33 -1.68 -9.62
C MET A 39 -11.98 -1.47 -10.99
N ARG A 40 -11.19 -1.43 -12.06
CA ARG A 40 -11.69 -1.31 -13.44
C ARG A 40 -12.73 -2.38 -13.73
N LYS A 41 -12.46 -3.65 -13.37
CA LYS A 41 -13.39 -4.77 -13.54
C LYS A 41 -14.68 -4.60 -12.72
N GLN A 42 -14.63 -3.99 -11.52
CA GLN A 42 -15.85 -3.73 -10.74
C GLN A 42 -16.72 -2.66 -11.41
N PHE A 43 -16.13 -1.55 -11.87
CA PHE A 43 -16.87 -0.53 -12.62
C PHE A 43 -17.46 -1.06 -13.93
N GLN A 44 -16.73 -1.93 -14.63
CA GLN A 44 -17.19 -2.57 -15.85
C GLN A 44 -18.48 -3.41 -15.65
N LYS A 45 -18.70 -3.99 -14.45
CA LYS A 45 -19.97 -4.70 -14.14
C LYS A 45 -21.19 -3.78 -14.17
N LEU A 46 -20.97 -2.47 -14.01
CA LEU A 46 -22.00 -1.43 -14.10
C LEU A 46 -22.03 -0.78 -15.50
N ASN A 47 -21.30 -1.33 -16.46
CA ASN A 47 -21.04 -0.77 -17.79
C ASN A 47 -20.40 0.63 -17.74
N ILE A 48 -19.65 0.94 -16.69
CA ILE A 48 -18.91 2.19 -16.54
C ILE A 48 -17.47 1.96 -17.01
N GLN A 49 -17.00 2.82 -17.90
CA GLN A 49 -15.61 2.83 -18.33
C GLN A 49 -14.76 3.65 -17.35
N LEU A 50 -13.94 2.98 -16.52
CA LEU A 50 -13.01 3.64 -15.62
C LEU A 50 -11.65 3.85 -16.30
N ILE A 51 -11.29 5.10 -16.55
CA ILE A 51 -9.99 5.51 -17.09
C ILE A 51 -9.06 5.86 -15.93
N ILE A 52 -8.00 5.08 -15.74
CA ILE A 52 -7.00 5.29 -14.70
C ILE A 52 -5.91 6.24 -15.24
N ARG A 53 -5.68 7.33 -14.52
CA ARG A 53 -4.66 8.33 -14.82
C ARG A 53 -3.60 8.33 -13.72
N SER A 54 -2.50 7.62 -13.95
CA SER A 54 -1.37 7.57 -13.02
C SER A 54 -0.40 8.71 -13.26
N THR A 55 -0.03 9.41 -12.19
CA THR A 55 0.96 10.48 -12.20
C THR A 55 1.92 10.37 -11.01
N ASP A 56 3.01 11.13 -11.03
CA ASP A 56 3.83 11.30 -9.83
C ASP A 56 3.07 12.07 -8.73
N TYR A 57 3.54 11.96 -7.49
CA TYR A 57 2.84 12.52 -6.34
C TYR A 57 2.68 14.04 -6.38
N ASN A 58 3.68 14.77 -6.88
CA ASN A 58 3.62 16.22 -6.93
C ASN A 58 2.56 16.71 -7.93
N ARG A 59 2.51 16.10 -9.10
CA ARG A 59 1.48 16.38 -10.11
C ARG A 59 0.10 15.95 -9.64
N PHE A 60 0.01 14.83 -8.93
CA PHE A 60 -1.23 14.40 -8.32
C PHE A 60 -1.76 15.44 -7.33
N GLN A 61 -0.91 15.91 -6.39
CA GLN A 61 -1.29 16.97 -5.45
C GLN A 61 -1.73 18.26 -6.15
N ASP A 62 -1.02 18.65 -7.21
CA ASP A 62 -1.36 19.85 -7.98
C ASP A 62 -2.74 19.72 -8.66
N LYS A 63 -3.06 18.55 -9.22
CA LYS A 63 -4.39 18.26 -9.78
C LYS A 63 -5.50 18.41 -8.73
N ILE A 64 -5.31 17.82 -7.54
CA ILE A 64 -6.29 17.89 -6.44
C ILE A 64 -6.46 19.33 -5.97
N ARG A 65 -5.36 20.08 -5.80
CA ARG A 65 -5.40 21.49 -5.41
C ARG A 65 -6.16 22.37 -6.42
N LYS A 66 -6.05 22.06 -7.70
CA LYS A 66 -6.74 22.77 -8.79
C LYS A 66 -8.16 22.27 -9.06
N GLY A 67 -8.62 21.21 -8.39
CA GLY A 67 -9.92 20.58 -8.66
C GLY A 67 -9.98 19.83 -10.00
N ASN A 68 -8.85 19.42 -10.56
CA ASN A 68 -8.74 18.76 -11.87
C ASN A 68 -8.77 17.22 -11.75
N ALA A 69 -9.35 16.68 -10.69
CA ALA A 69 -9.56 15.25 -10.49
C ALA A 69 -11.03 14.96 -10.23
N GLN A 70 -11.56 13.91 -10.84
CA GLN A 70 -12.95 13.49 -10.67
C GLN A 70 -13.10 12.46 -9.54
N ILE A 71 -12.34 11.38 -9.62
CA ILE A 71 -12.23 10.36 -8.58
C ILE A 71 -10.75 10.19 -8.28
N PHE A 72 -10.40 10.06 -7.02
CA PHE A 72 -9.02 9.86 -6.60
C PHE A 72 -8.95 9.12 -5.27
N GLU A 73 -7.82 8.49 -5.00
CA GLU A 73 -7.51 7.87 -3.72
C GLU A 73 -6.57 8.76 -2.92
N TRP A 74 -6.98 9.04 -1.68
CA TRP A 74 -6.15 9.78 -0.72
C TRP A 74 -6.25 9.11 0.65
N GLY A 75 -5.21 9.26 1.46
CA GLY A 75 -5.16 8.77 2.82
C GLY A 75 -4.85 9.88 3.81
N TRP A 76 -5.24 9.68 5.05
CA TRP A 76 -4.91 10.54 6.18
C TRP A 76 -4.40 9.70 7.34
N ASN A 77 -3.37 10.18 8.03
CA ASN A 77 -2.92 9.65 9.32
C ASN A 77 -3.32 10.63 10.39
N ALA A 78 -3.79 10.14 11.54
CA ALA A 78 -4.13 11.02 12.65
C ALA A 78 -2.89 11.73 13.18
N ASP A 79 -2.93 13.06 13.28
CA ASP A 79 -1.88 13.87 13.92
C ASP A 79 -2.01 13.82 15.45
N TYR A 80 -3.24 13.62 15.95
CA TYR A 80 -3.59 13.46 17.34
C TYR A 80 -4.81 12.55 17.50
N PRO A 81 -5.02 11.93 18.69
CA PRO A 81 -6.05 10.91 18.89
C PRO A 81 -7.43 11.54 19.18
N ASP A 82 -7.97 12.30 18.22
CA ASP A 82 -9.30 12.89 18.30
C ASP A 82 -10.06 12.72 16.98
N PRO A 83 -11.36 12.41 17.00
CA PRO A 83 -12.20 12.30 15.78
C PRO A 83 -12.22 13.57 14.94
N GLU A 84 -12.02 14.73 15.53
CA GLU A 84 -11.93 16.02 14.83
C GLU A 84 -10.89 15.98 13.73
N ASN A 85 -9.75 15.32 13.96
CA ASN A 85 -8.66 15.20 12.99
C ASN A 85 -9.02 14.44 11.69
N PHE A 86 -10.13 13.74 11.66
CA PHE A 86 -10.70 13.13 10.45
C PHE A 86 -11.92 13.90 9.93
N LEU A 87 -12.73 14.44 10.82
CA LEU A 87 -13.97 15.14 10.45
C LEU A 87 -13.70 16.49 9.77
N PHE A 88 -12.58 17.17 10.12
CA PHE A 88 -12.20 18.43 9.46
C PHE A 88 -11.86 18.27 7.98
N LEU A 89 -11.49 17.07 7.54
CA LEU A 89 -11.22 16.76 6.12
C LEU A 89 -12.46 16.86 5.23
N LEU A 90 -13.66 16.99 5.82
CA LEU A 90 -14.92 17.18 5.13
C LEU A 90 -15.61 18.50 5.52
N TYR A 91 -14.95 19.32 6.32
CA TYR A 91 -15.42 20.64 6.71
C TYR A 91 -15.28 21.63 5.54
N GLY A 92 -16.40 22.25 5.11
CA GLY A 92 -16.46 23.09 3.91
C GLY A 92 -15.45 24.25 3.87
N PRO A 93 -15.24 25.01 4.97
CA PRO A 93 -14.22 26.06 5.03
C PRO A 93 -12.78 25.56 4.81
N GLN A 94 -12.51 24.27 5.00
CA GLN A 94 -11.23 23.62 4.74
C GLN A 94 -11.11 23.04 3.33
N ARG A 95 -12.00 23.40 2.40
CA ARG A 95 -11.91 22.91 1.02
C ARG A 95 -10.57 23.22 0.37
N LYS A 96 -10.07 22.28 -0.40
CA LYS A 96 -8.75 22.37 -1.02
C LYS A 96 -8.73 23.39 -2.14
N VAL A 97 -9.77 23.39 -2.97
CA VAL A 97 -9.92 24.35 -4.06
C VAL A 97 -10.35 25.70 -3.51
N GLY A 98 -9.57 26.72 -3.76
CA GLY A 98 -9.81 28.10 -3.34
C GLY A 98 -9.29 28.45 -1.95
N ASN A 99 -9.36 27.54 -0.96
CA ASN A 99 -8.95 27.83 0.42
C ASN A 99 -7.62 27.16 0.83
N ASN A 100 -7.05 26.28 -0.01
CA ASN A 100 -5.85 25.50 0.29
C ASN A 100 -5.92 24.65 1.57
N GLY A 101 -7.12 24.31 2.02
CA GLY A 101 -7.34 23.45 3.18
C GLY A 101 -7.10 21.97 2.87
N GLU A 102 -7.49 21.09 3.81
CA GLU A 102 -7.27 19.65 3.67
C GLU A 102 -8.50 18.87 3.20
N ASN A 103 -9.65 19.52 3.03
CA ASN A 103 -10.83 18.92 2.44
C ASN A 103 -10.67 18.73 0.93
N ALA A 104 -10.03 17.63 0.54
CA ALA A 104 -9.73 17.35 -0.86
C ALA A 104 -10.98 17.03 -1.71
N ALA A 105 -12.05 16.53 -1.09
CA ALA A 105 -13.32 16.30 -1.76
C ALA A 105 -14.07 17.60 -2.10
N ASN A 106 -13.67 18.73 -1.53
CA ASN A 106 -14.35 20.01 -1.60
C ASN A 106 -15.82 19.92 -1.17
N TYR A 107 -16.12 18.97 -0.27
CA TYR A 107 -17.44 18.77 0.30
C TYR A 107 -17.86 19.99 1.10
N ASP A 108 -19.12 20.45 0.92
CA ASP A 108 -19.63 21.63 1.60
C ASP A 108 -21.12 21.43 1.90
N ASN A 109 -21.41 20.94 3.09
CA ASN A 109 -22.78 20.77 3.59
C ASN A 109 -22.98 21.69 4.79
N LYS A 110 -24.00 22.55 4.72
CA LYS A 110 -24.25 23.57 5.73
C LYS A 110 -24.54 23.01 7.12
N GLU A 111 -25.32 21.93 7.21
CA GLU A 111 -25.63 21.27 8.49
C GLU A 111 -24.37 20.64 9.07
N TYR A 112 -23.60 19.93 8.24
CA TYR A 112 -22.33 19.34 8.65
C TYR A 112 -21.37 20.38 9.19
N ASN A 113 -21.21 21.50 8.49
CA ASN A 113 -20.32 22.59 8.91
C ASN A 113 -20.73 23.17 10.26
N GLN A 114 -22.04 23.39 10.49
CA GLN A 114 -22.54 23.88 11.77
C GLN A 114 -22.30 22.88 12.91
N LEU A 115 -22.50 21.60 12.65
CA LEU A 115 -22.21 20.54 13.63
C LEU A 115 -20.73 20.42 13.94
N PHE A 116 -19.87 20.56 12.92
CA PHE A 116 -18.42 20.56 13.11
C PHE A 116 -17.99 21.70 14.05
N GLU A 117 -18.46 22.92 13.82
CA GLU A 117 -18.17 24.08 14.68
C GLU A 117 -18.62 23.86 16.14
N GLN A 118 -19.76 23.20 16.34
CA GLN A 118 -20.24 22.88 17.70
C GLN A 118 -19.41 21.77 18.36
N MET A 119 -18.94 20.80 17.58
CA MET A 119 -18.24 19.60 18.07
C MET A 119 -16.79 19.88 18.45
N LYS A 120 -16.08 20.70 17.67
CA LYS A 120 -14.62 20.87 17.76
C LYS A 120 -14.17 21.37 19.14
N ASP A 121 -14.93 22.22 19.79
CA ASP A 121 -14.60 22.84 21.07
C ASP A 121 -15.23 22.12 22.30
N LEU A 122 -15.93 21.00 22.07
CA LEU A 122 -16.54 20.24 23.15
C LEU A 122 -15.55 19.20 23.72
N GLU A 123 -15.57 19.05 25.04
CA GLU A 123 -14.90 17.94 25.70
C GLU A 123 -15.53 16.59 25.31
N ASN A 124 -14.74 15.53 25.38
CA ASN A 124 -15.18 14.18 25.11
C ASN A 124 -16.29 13.75 26.07
N GLY A 125 -17.43 13.31 25.52
CA GLY A 125 -18.57 12.90 26.30
C GLY A 125 -19.82 12.64 25.44
N PRO A 126 -20.94 12.24 26.07
CA PRO A 126 -22.15 11.86 25.35
C PRO A 126 -22.74 12.97 24.47
N LYS A 127 -22.56 14.24 24.87
CA LYS A 127 -23.05 15.38 24.09
C LYS A 127 -22.27 15.52 22.78
N ARG A 128 -20.94 15.45 22.85
CA ARG A 128 -20.07 15.51 21.67
C ARG A 128 -20.30 14.32 20.75
N GLN A 129 -20.46 13.13 21.34
CA GLN A 129 -20.70 11.91 20.58
C GLN A 129 -21.99 11.99 19.75
N LYS A 130 -23.10 12.51 20.30
CA LYS A 130 -24.34 12.69 19.55
C LYS A 130 -24.18 13.60 18.33
N ILE A 131 -23.36 14.64 18.45
CA ILE A 131 -23.08 15.54 17.32
C ILE A 131 -22.27 14.77 16.25
N ILE A 132 -21.24 14.03 16.66
CA ILE A 132 -20.44 13.20 15.77
C ILE A 132 -21.32 12.16 15.06
N ASP A 133 -22.19 11.48 15.78
CA ASP A 133 -23.10 10.49 15.21
C ASP A 133 -24.00 11.12 14.12
N ARG A 134 -24.53 12.32 14.36
CA ARG A 134 -25.32 13.05 13.37
C ARG A 134 -24.48 13.45 12.15
N MET A 135 -23.24 13.91 12.36
CA MET A 135 -22.32 14.21 11.26
C MET A 135 -22.04 12.96 10.40
N LEU A 136 -21.85 11.80 11.02
CA LEU A 136 -21.65 10.54 10.32
C LEU A 136 -22.88 10.08 9.53
N GLU A 137 -24.11 10.34 10.03
CA GLU A 137 -25.34 10.09 9.27
C GLU A 137 -25.39 10.92 7.98
N ILE A 138 -25.08 12.22 8.07
CA ILE A 138 -25.01 13.10 6.90
C ILE A 138 -24.00 12.58 5.89
N LEU A 139 -22.79 12.21 6.35
CA LEU A 139 -21.75 11.69 5.48
C LEU A 139 -22.12 10.36 4.81
N ARG A 140 -22.87 9.49 5.50
CA ARG A 140 -23.37 8.23 4.90
C ARG A 140 -24.41 8.49 3.82
N TYR A 141 -25.23 9.49 3.99
CA TYR A 141 -26.25 9.86 3.02
C TYR A 141 -25.65 10.56 1.80
N ASP A 142 -24.81 11.58 2.02
CA ASP A 142 -24.20 12.37 0.96
C ASP A 142 -23.08 11.63 0.23
N ALA A 143 -22.46 10.66 0.88
CA ALA A 143 -21.39 9.80 0.37
C ALA A 143 -20.26 10.56 -0.35
N PRO A 144 -19.65 11.63 0.24
CA PRO A 144 -18.56 12.36 -0.39
C PRO A 144 -17.31 11.49 -0.55
N TRP A 145 -17.18 10.43 0.24
CA TRP A 145 -16.11 9.44 0.19
C TRP A 145 -16.66 8.03 0.08
N LEU A 146 -15.94 7.21 -0.68
CA LEU A 146 -15.98 5.77 -0.52
C LEU A 146 -14.92 5.41 0.53
N TRP A 147 -15.36 4.97 1.72
CA TRP A 147 -14.48 4.55 2.80
C TRP A 147 -13.68 3.33 2.36
N GLY A 148 -12.37 3.50 2.28
CA GLY A 148 -11.47 2.49 1.75
C GLY A 148 -11.10 1.41 2.78
N TYR A 149 -9.87 1.48 3.31
CA TYR A 149 -9.35 0.50 4.26
C TYR A 149 -8.39 1.14 5.26
N HIS A 150 -8.25 0.49 6.40
CA HIS A 150 -7.20 0.80 7.36
C HIS A 150 -6.05 -0.19 7.17
N PRO A 151 -4.88 0.25 6.70
CA PRO A 151 -3.75 -0.64 6.48
C PRO A 151 -3.23 -1.18 7.83
N LYS A 152 -2.79 -2.45 7.81
CA LYS A 152 -2.06 -3.07 8.92
C LYS A 152 -0.60 -3.20 8.52
N ASP A 153 0.29 -2.75 9.39
CA ASP A 153 1.72 -2.91 9.22
C ASP A 153 2.25 -3.97 10.16
N TYR A 154 3.23 -4.71 9.69
CA TYR A 154 3.97 -5.69 10.49
C TYR A 154 5.41 -5.20 10.63
N GLY A 155 5.85 -5.02 11.87
CA GLY A 155 7.23 -4.70 12.19
C GLY A 155 7.96 -5.95 12.69
N LEU A 156 9.10 -6.26 12.09
CA LEU A 156 10.02 -7.27 12.58
C LEU A 156 11.22 -6.57 13.21
N TYR A 157 11.51 -6.94 14.44
CA TYR A 157 12.62 -6.37 15.19
C TYR A 157 13.47 -7.48 15.78
N HIS A 158 14.76 -7.27 15.83
CA HIS A 158 15.63 -8.18 16.56
C HIS A 158 15.32 -8.17 18.05
N SER A 159 15.49 -9.30 18.71
CA SER A 159 15.17 -9.49 20.13
C SER A 159 15.94 -8.54 21.09
N TRP A 160 17.05 -7.99 20.65
CA TRP A 160 17.78 -6.98 21.42
C TRP A 160 17.20 -5.57 21.43
N TYR A 161 16.15 -5.30 20.60
CA TYR A 161 15.40 -4.06 20.70
C TYR A 161 14.32 -4.19 21.77
N GLN A 162 14.38 -3.33 22.77
CA GLN A 162 13.42 -3.22 23.86
C GLN A 162 12.54 -1.99 23.67
N ASN A 163 11.35 -1.97 24.28
CA ASN A 163 10.37 -0.89 24.21
C ASN A 163 9.90 -0.53 22.80
N VAL A 164 9.93 -1.47 21.88
CA VAL A 164 9.38 -1.28 20.55
C VAL A 164 7.85 -1.26 20.66
N LYS A 165 7.26 -0.08 20.52
CA LYS A 165 5.81 0.11 20.49
C LYS A 165 5.43 0.79 19.18
N PRO A 166 4.56 0.19 18.36
CA PRO A 166 4.07 0.84 17.16
C PRO A 166 3.28 2.09 17.54
N ASN A 167 3.67 3.22 17.00
CA ASN A 167 2.97 4.48 17.17
C ASN A 167 3.06 5.28 15.87
N ARG A 168 1.93 5.43 15.17
CA ARG A 168 1.86 6.15 13.89
C ARG A 168 1.73 7.66 14.04
N ILE A 169 1.34 8.14 15.22
CA ILE A 169 1.19 9.57 15.53
C ILE A 169 2.54 10.20 15.88
N SER A 170 3.47 9.41 16.42
CA SER A 170 4.78 9.91 16.80
C SER A 170 5.72 10.04 15.61
N ASN A 171 6.20 11.24 15.34
CA ASN A 171 7.18 11.52 14.28
C ASN A 171 8.55 10.84 14.50
N ASN A 172 8.88 10.48 15.76
CA ASN A 172 10.13 9.82 16.10
C ASN A 172 9.92 8.78 17.21
N ASN A 173 9.83 7.52 16.81
CA ASN A 173 9.70 6.39 17.72
C ASN A 173 11.06 5.91 18.26
N LEU A 174 12.18 6.24 17.62
CA LEU A 174 13.52 5.77 17.98
C LEU A 174 13.94 6.19 19.40
N LYS A 175 13.48 7.34 19.86
CA LYS A 175 13.74 7.85 21.23
C LYS A 175 13.26 6.94 22.37
N TYR A 176 12.33 6.03 22.07
CA TYR A 176 11.79 5.08 23.05
C TYR A 176 12.51 3.73 23.00
N PHE A 177 13.28 3.45 21.97
CA PHE A 177 13.97 2.18 21.79
C PHE A 177 15.17 2.10 22.71
N LYS A 178 15.33 0.96 23.35
CA LYS A 178 16.53 0.61 24.08
C LYS A 178 17.17 -0.60 23.43
N ILE A 179 18.48 -0.57 23.28
CA ILE A 179 19.25 -1.68 22.71
C ILE A 179 19.98 -2.41 23.84
N ASP A 180 19.77 -3.72 23.95
CA ASP A 180 20.58 -4.60 24.76
C ASP A 180 21.84 -4.96 23.98
N ALA A 181 22.94 -4.28 24.30
CA ALA A 181 24.21 -4.42 23.59
C ALA A 181 24.83 -5.82 23.75
N ASN A 182 24.68 -6.44 24.93
CA ASN A 182 25.23 -7.75 25.21
C ASN A 182 24.48 -8.83 24.44
N LEU A 183 23.15 -8.80 24.47
CA LEU A 183 22.33 -9.74 23.69
C LEU A 183 22.58 -9.57 22.20
N ARG A 184 22.73 -8.34 21.72
CA ARG A 184 23.04 -8.06 20.32
C ARG A 184 24.37 -8.70 19.90
N GLU A 185 25.42 -8.54 20.71
CA GLU A 185 26.74 -9.10 20.40
C GLU A 185 26.69 -10.61 20.37
N GLN A 186 26.09 -11.25 21.37
CA GLN A 186 25.92 -12.70 21.40
C GLN A 186 25.18 -13.24 20.18
N GLN A 187 24.04 -12.64 19.82
CA GLN A 187 23.25 -13.11 18.68
C GLN A 187 23.94 -12.84 17.35
N ARG A 188 24.70 -11.77 17.23
CA ARG A 188 25.48 -11.50 16.02
C ARG A 188 26.57 -12.55 15.80
N LEU A 189 27.23 -12.99 16.86
CA LEU A 189 28.23 -14.08 16.77
C LEU A 189 27.56 -15.37 16.26
N VAL A 190 26.43 -15.76 16.84
CA VAL A 190 25.69 -16.96 16.43
C VAL A 190 25.21 -16.85 14.97
N TRP A 191 24.70 -15.69 14.55
CA TRP A 191 24.18 -15.53 13.18
C TRP A 191 25.27 -15.47 12.12
N ASN A 192 26.46 -15.00 12.50
CA ASN A 192 27.57 -14.92 11.59
C ASN A 192 28.45 -16.18 11.63
N GLU A 193 28.05 -17.20 12.40
CA GLU A 193 28.73 -18.49 12.39
C GLU A 193 28.62 -19.12 11.00
N PRO A 194 29.77 -19.42 10.33
CA PRO A 194 29.72 -19.86 8.96
C PRO A 194 29.12 -21.27 8.85
N VAL A 195 28.10 -21.41 8.05
CA VAL A 195 27.53 -22.72 7.72
C VAL A 195 28.33 -23.38 6.60
N LEU A 196 29.21 -24.32 6.96
CA LEU A 196 30.17 -24.92 6.01
C LEU A 196 29.61 -26.11 5.22
N TRP A 197 28.53 -26.74 5.65
CA TRP A 197 27.98 -27.94 4.98
C TRP A 197 27.61 -27.74 3.50
N PRO A 198 27.09 -26.56 3.04
CA PRO A 198 26.79 -26.36 1.61
C PRO A 198 28.07 -26.36 0.75
N MET A 199 29.19 -25.85 1.31
CA MET A 199 30.49 -25.91 0.64
C MET A 199 30.96 -27.36 0.54
N GLY A 200 30.75 -28.16 1.57
CA GLY A 200 31.07 -29.61 1.55
C GLY A 200 30.29 -30.36 0.46
N LEU A 201 28.95 -30.05 0.34
CA LEU A 201 28.12 -30.60 -0.73
C LEU A 201 28.60 -30.21 -2.13
N LEU A 202 28.98 -28.95 -2.31
CA LEU A 202 29.49 -28.44 -3.60
C LEU A 202 30.78 -29.09 -3.98
N PHE A 203 31.69 -29.29 -3.02
CA PHE A 203 32.94 -30.00 -3.22
C PHE A 203 32.74 -31.49 -3.55
N MET A 204 31.79 -32.15 -2.87
CA MET A 204 31.40 -33.53 -3.18
C MET A 204 30.83 -33.65 -4.60
N MET A 205 29.95 -32.74 -5.02
CA MET A 205 29.42 -32.72 -6.38
C MET A 205 30.52 -32.54 -7.43
N LEU A 206 31.49 -31.68 -7.16
CA LEU A 206 32.66 -31.52 -8.03
C LEU A 206 33.46 -32.82 -8.16
N ILE A 207 33.78 -33.50 -7.05
CA ILE A 207 34.48 -34.79 -7.08
C ILE A 207 33.69 -35.80 -7.91
N ILE A 208 32.37 -35.92 -7.69
CA ILE A 208 31.52 -36.85 -8.44
C ILE A 208 31.57 -36.53 -9.95
N SER A 209 31.56 -35.26 -10.33
CA SER A 209 31.62 -34.84 -11.73
C SER A 209 32.89 -35.22 -12.45
N PHE A 210 34.03 -35.41 -11.74
CA PHE A 210 35.27 -35.88 -12.28
C PHE A 210 35.34 -37.41 -12.50
N ILE A 211 34.50 -38.22 -11.83
CA ILE A 211 34.49 -39.68 -11.96
C ILE A 211 34.33 -40.15 -13.41
N PRO A 212 33.40 -39.61 -14.23
CA PRO A 212 33.27 -40.02 -15.62
C PRO A 212 34.53 -39.73 -16.46
N ALA A 213 35.15 -38.55 -16.20
CA ALA A 213 36.39 -38.17 -16.90
C ALA A 213 37.57 -39.10 -16.56
N ILE A 214 37.72 -39.44 -15.30
CA ILE A 214 38.74 -40.38 -14.81
C ILE A 214 38.49 -41.77 -15.42
N LYS A 215 37.26 -42.26 -15.42
CA LYS A 215 36.90 -43.53 -16.05
C LYS A 215 37.20 -43.54 -17.55
N ALA A 216 36.90 -42.46 -18.25
CA ALA A 216 37.16 -42.31 -19.67
C ALA A 216 38.68 -42.30 -19.97
N PHE A 217 39.45 -41.61 -19.12
CA PHE A 217 40.93 -41.61 -19.24
C PHE A 217 41.53 -43.03 -19.10
N TYR A 218 41.18 -43.76 -18.06
CA TYR A 218 41.66 -45.14 -17.86
C TYR A 218 41.20 -46.10 -18.96
N ARG A 219 40.01 -45.94 -19.52
CA ARG A 219 39.55 -46.73 -20.66
C ARG A 219 40.39 -46.48 -21.91
N ARG A 220 40.74 -45.22 -22.20
CA ARG A 220 41.60 -44.86 -23.35
C ARG A 220 43.00 -45.44 -23.18
N GLU A 221 43.57 -45.33 -22.01
CA GLU A 221 44.91 -45.82 -21.71
C GLU A 221 45.00 -47.35 -21.90
N ARG A 222 44.04 -48.10 -21.35
CA ARG A 222 43.96 -49.57 -21.55
C ARG A 222 43.76 -49.95 -23.02
N SER A 223 42.94 -49.25 -23.78
CA SER A 223 42.72 -49.52 -25.20
C SER A 223 44.01 -49.27 -26.04
N THR A 224 44.79 -48.27 -25.66
CA THR A 224 46.06 -47.94 -26.30
C THR A 224 47.15 -48.98 -25.99
N ALA A 225 47.21 -49.51 -24.77
CA ALA A 225 48.13 -50.58 -24.35
C ALA A 225 47.84 -51.88 -25.12
N ILE A 226 46.61 -52.32 -25.20
CA ILE A 226 46.18 -53.54 -25.94
C ILE A 226 46.50 -53.39 -27.42
N ARG A 227 46.42 -52.20 -28.01
CA ARG A 227 46.71 -51.96 -29.44
C ARG A 227 48.24 -52.04 -29.70
N ARG A 228 49.08 -51.61 -28.74
CA ARG A 228 50.57 -51.76 -28.84
C ARG A 228 51.01 -53.20 -28.74
N GLU A 229 50.36 -54.00 -27.90
CA GLU A 229 50.69 -55.43 -27.73
C GLU A 229 50.32 -56.29 -28.95
N LYS A 230 49.35 -55.88 -29.75
CA LYS A 230 48.93 -56.54 -31.00
C LYS A 230 49.80 -56.14 -32.24
N LEU A 231 50.67 -55.15 -32.14
CA LEU A 231 51.53 -54.64 -33.22
C LEU A 231 52.99 -55.05 -33.09
N ASN A 232 53.36 -55.70 -32.00
CA ASN A 232 54.58 -56.40 -31.77
C ASN A 232 54.37 -57.94 -31.91
#